data_efe3e6fff19c30d8febd3b6a6f08cc61
#
_entry.id   efe3e6fff19c30d8febd3b6a6f08cc61
#
_cell.length_a   1.000
_cell.length_b   1.000
_cell.length_c   1.000
_cell.angle_alpha   90.00
_cell.angle_beta   90.00
_cell.angle_gamma   90.00
#
_symmetry.space_group_name_H-M   'P 1'
#
loop_
_entity.id
_entity.type
_entity.pdbx_description
1 polymer ?
#
loop_
_entity_poly.entity_id
_entity_poly.type
_entity_poly.pdbx_seq_one_letter_code
_entity_poly.pdbx_strand_id
1 'polypeptide(L)'
;RATAFLVELEDVKGLVDVTEAVLPQMRERKAGKIINISSVAAKAAKYITAYYATTKMSVIAYTQALAREFAAENINVNAIAPGRIWTQFHQDWMNEREALGDEAVVGKEKYEVFMASLKEVIPMGRPQEPSDIGSLAVFLASEEARNITGQTIQCDGGQVMV
;
A
#
# COMPACT_ATOMS: atom_id res chain seq x y z
N ARG A 1 15.67 4.24 -14.81
CA ARG A 1 14.31 3.63 -14.89
C ARG A 1 14.34 2.10 -14.77
N ALA A 2 15.25 1.40 -15.47
CA ALA A 2 15.37 -0.06 -15.37
C ALA A 2 15.76 -0.51 -13.94
N THR A 3 16.70 0.18 -13.30
CA THR A 3 17.13 -0.10 -11.92
C THR A 3 15.99 0.07 -10.92
N ALA A 4 15.19 1.14 -11.03
CA ALA A 4 14.02 1.36 -10.18
C ALA A 4 12.99 0.23 -10.33
N PHE A 5 12.76 -0.27 -11.54
CA PHE A 5 11.85 -1.39 -11.79
C PHE A 5 12.34 -2.70 -11.14
N LEU A 6 13.64 -2.97 -11.14
CA LEU A 6 14.20 -4.15 -10.49
C LEU A 6 14.03 -4.11 -8.98
N VAL A 7 14.26 -2.96 -8.34
CA VAL A 7 14.02 -2.76 -6.89
C VAL A 7 12.55 -3.02 -6.55
N GLU A 8 11.62 -2.47 -7.33
CA GLU A 8 10.19 -2.67 -7.14
C GLU A 8 9.75 -4.15 -7.30
N LEU A 9 10.42 -4.93 -8.16
CA LEU A 9 10.18 -6.36 -8.29
C LEU A 9 10.69 -7.17 -7.09
N GLU A 10 11.78 -6.75 -6.46
CA GLU A 10 12.29 -7.35 -5.24
C GLU A 10 11.31 -7.20 -4.07
N ASP A 11 10.58 -6.08 -4.01
CA ASP A 11 9.52 -5.89 -3.02
C ASP A 11 8.40 -6.95 -3.16
N VAL A 12 8.00 -7.28 -4.40
CA VAL A 12 7.01 -8.35 -4.65
C VAL A 12 7.58 -9.71 -4.25
N LYS A 13 8.83 -9.96 -4.59
CA LYS A 13 9.50 -11.21 -4.19
C LYS A 13 9.57 -11.35 -2.67
N GLY A 14 9.95 -10.29 -1.97
CA GLY A 14 9.99 -10.28 -0.50
C GLY A 14 8.62 -10.57 0.13
N LEU A 15 7.55 -10.00 -0.43
CA LEU A 15 6.18 -10.31 0.00
C LEU A 15 5.85 -11.80 -0.16
N VAL A 16 6.19 -12.39 -1.30
CA VAL A 16 5.96 -13.82 -1.57
C VAL A 16 6.78 -14.67 -0.60
N ASP A 17 8.07 -14.41 -0.47
CA ASP A 17 8.97 -15.18 0.39
C ASP A 17 8.50 -15.20 1.86
N VAL A 18 8.10 -14.05 2.40
CA VAL A 18 7.56 -13.96 3.77
C VAL A 18 6.24 -14.74 3.90
N THR A 19 5.35 -14.60 2.92
CA THR A 19 4.06 -15.32 2.94
C THR A 19 4.27 -16.83 2.92
N GLU A 20 5.10 -17.33 2.01
CA GLU A 20 5.42 -18.77 1.90
C GLU A 20 6.08 -19.32 3.18
N ALA A 21 6.86 -18.51 3.88
CA ALA A 21 7.48 -18.91 5.14
C ALA A 21 6.48 -19.08 6.30
N VAL A 22 5.42 -18.28 6.36
CA VAL A 22 4.45 -18.33 7.47
C VAL A 22 3.23 -19.21 7.17
N LEU A 23 2.93 -19.42 5.90
CA LEU A 23 1.74 -20.12 5.43
C LEU A 23 1.63 -21.57 5.93
N PRO A 24 2.69 -22.41 5.97
CA PRO A 24 2.59 -23.79 6.46
C PRO A 24 2.04 -23.90 7.88
N GLN A 25 2.49 -23.02 8.79
CA GLN A 25 2.01 -23.00 10.17
C GLN A 25 0.55 -22.54 10.27
N MET A 26 0.12 -21.59 9.43
CA MET A 26 -1.27 -21.13 9.38
C MET A 26 -2.20 -22.26 8.88
N ARG A 27 -1.76 -22.99 7.87
CA ARG A 27 -2.49 -24.14 7.31
C ARG A 27 -2.63 -25.28 8.30
N GLU A 28 -1.56 -25.63 9.04
CA GLU A 28 -1.57 -26.67 10.06
C GLU A 28 -2.60 -26.37 11.17
N ARG A 29 -2.61 -25.14 11.68
CA ARG A 29 -3.55 -24.72 12.73
C ARG A 29 -4.95 -24.32 12.23
N LYS A 30 -5.20 -24.33 10.90
CA LYS A 30 -6.45 -23.89 10.27
C LYS A 30 -6.89 -22.48 10.71
N ALA A 31 -5.95 -21.58 10.86
CA ALA A 31 -6.19 -20.20 11.29
C ALA A 31 -5.04 -19.27 10.87
N GLY A 32 -5.36 -18.14 10.27
CA GLY A 32 -4.38 -17.13 9.90
C GLY A 32 -5.00 -15.83 9.43
N LYS A 33 -4.27 -14.73 9.61
CA LYS A 33 -4.61 -13.41 9.09
C LYS A 33 -3.36 -12.83 8.41
N ILE A 34 -3.46 -12.54 7.12
CA ILE A 34 -2.41 -11.91 6.33
C ILE A 34 -2.93 -10.56 5.85
N ILE A 35 -2.18 -9.50 6.14
CA ILE A 35 -2.52 -8.14 5.73
C ILE A 35 -1.35 -7.58 4.92
N ASN A 36 -1.56 -7.45 3.62
CA ASN A 36 -0.57 -6.92 2.69
C ASN A 36 -0.73 -5.42 2.52
N ILE A 37 0.38 -4.71 2.36
CA ILE A 37 0.36 -3.26 2.13
C ILE A 37 0.56 -2.96 0.64
N SER A 38 -0.53 -2.54 -0.01
CA SER A 38 -0.54 -2.05 -1.37
C SER A 38 -0.42 -0.52 -1.40
N SER A 39 -1.11 0.14 -2.29
CA SER A 39 -1.21 1.60 -2.41
C SER A 39 -2.43 1.97 -3.26
N VAL A 40 -2.99 3.16 -3.04
CA VAL A 40 -3.98 3.73 -3.97
C VAL A 40 -3.42 3.92 -5.38
N ALA A 41 -2.10 4.05 -5.53
CA ALA A 41 -1.44 4.11 -6.83
C ALA A 41 -1.72 2.87 -7.70
N ALA A 42 -1.99 1.71 -7.10
CA ALA A 42 -2.39 0.51 -7.81
C ALA A 42 -3.67 0.70 -8.64
N LYS A 43 -4.60 1.51 -8.13
CA LYS A 43 -5.92 1.75 -8.77
C LYS A 43 -6.01 3.09 -9.51
N ALA A 44 -5.11 4.04 -9.22
CA ALA A 44 -5.06 5.36 -9.83
C ALA A 44 -3.66 5.65 -10.39
N ALA A 45 -3.17 4.75 -11.23
CA ALA A 45 -1.82 4.82 -11.81
C ALA A 45 -1.65 6.05 -12.70
N LYS A 46 -0.47 6.70 -12.57
CA LYS A 46 0.01 7.73 -13.47
C LYS A 46 1.26 7.23 -14.17
N TYR A 47 1.54 7.73 -15.38
CA TYR A 47 2.72 7.29 -16.14
C TYR A 47 4.03 7.41 -15.36
N ILE A 48 4.19 8.49 -14.60
CA ILE A 48 5.41 8.73 -13.79
C ILE A 48 5.59 7.70 -12.66
N THR A 49 4.51 7.10 -12.18
CA THR A 49 4.49 6.07 -11.13
C THR A 49 4.12 4.69 -11.66
N ALA A 50 4.22 4.46 -12.98
CA ALA A 50 3.71 3.23 -13.60
C ALA A 50 4.35 1.96 -13.03
N TYR A 51 5.67 1.95 -12.81
CA TYR A 51 6.35 0.78 -12.22
C TYR A 51 5.89 0.49 -10.80
N TYR A 52 5.87 1.52 -9.95
CA TYR A 52 5.35 1.41 -8.59
C TYR A 52 3.88 0.94 -8.57
N ALA A 53 3.04 1.53 -9.41
CA ALA A 53 1.64 1.14 -9.52
C ALA A 53 1.48 -0.33 -9.96
N THR A 54 2.30 -0.81 -10.89
CA THR A 54 2.31 -2.21 -11.34
C THR A 54 2.67 -3.15 -10.18
N THR A 55 3.72 -2.84 -9.43
CA THR A 55 4.13 -3.61 -8.25
C THR A 55 3.01 -3.65 -7.21
N LYS A 56 2.40 -2.51 -6.90
CA LYS A 56 1.32 -2.45 -5.90
C LYS A 56 0.01 -3.10 -6.40
N MET A 57 -0.22 -3.17 -7.71
CA MET A 57 -1.29 -3.98 -8.30
C MET A 57 -0.99 -5.48 -8.17
N SER A 58 0.28 -5.90 -8.31
CA SER A 58 0.68 -7.29 -8.10
C SER A 58 0.39 -7.76 -6.67
N VAL A 59 0.58 -6.89 -5.67
CA VAL A 59 0.19 -7.16 -4.26
C VAL A 59 -1.30 -7.46 -4.14
N ILE A 60 -2.15 -6.69 -4.85
CA ILE A 60 -3.61 -6.90 -4.85
C ILE A 60 -3.96 -8.26 -5.49
N ALA A 61 -3.38 -8.55 -6.64
CA ALA A 61 -3.62 -9.81 -7.34
C ALA A 61 -3.18 -11.02 -6.50
N TYR A 62 -2.00 -10.94 -5.87
CA TYR A 62 -1.50 -11.99 -4.99
C TYR A 62 -2.38 -12.18 -3.75
N THR A 63 -2.82 -11.08 -3.13
CA THR A 63 -3.79 -11.10 -2.02
C THR A 63 -5.06 -11.86 -2.37
N GLN A 64 -5.64 -11.57 -3.54
CA GLN A 64 -6.87 -12.21 -4.00
C GLN A 64 -6.68 -13.70 -4.33
N ALA A 65 -5.52 -14.07 -4.90
CA ALA A 65 -5.19 -15.46 -5.19
C ALA A 65 -5.08 -16.27 -3.89
N LEU A 66 -4.32 -15.79 -2.90
CA LEU A 66 -4.18 -16.44 -1.60
C LEU A 66 -5.52 -16.53 -0.85
N ALA A 67 -6.30 -15.44 -0.85
CA ALA A 67 -7.60 -15.43 -0.21
C ALA A 67 -8.53 -16.52 -0.77
N ARG A 68 -8.54 -16.69 -2.09
CA ARG A 68 -9.36 -17.71 -2.76
C ARG A 68 -8.89 -19.12 -2.44
N GLU A 69 -7.58 -19.34 -2.43
CA GLU A 69 -6.99 -20.65 -2.18
C GLU A 69 -7.18 -21.11 -0.74
N PHE A 70 -6.98 -20.21 0.24
CA PHE A 70 -6.88 -20.57 1.64
C PHE A 70 -8.09 -20.21 2.51
N ALA A 71 -9.17 -19.67 1.93
CA ALA A 71 -10.39 -19.35 2.67
C ALA A 71 -11.00 -20.55 3.38
N ALA A 72 -11.02 -21.73 2.74
CA ALA A 72 -11.52 -22.97 3.33
C ALA A 72 -10.66 -23.48 4.51
N GLU A 73 -9.44 -22.98 4.64
CA GLU A 73 -8.54 -23.27 5.75
C GLU A 73 -8.63 -22.21 6.88
N ASN A 74 -9.66 -21.35 6.83
CA ASN A 74 -9.86 -20.25 7.79
C ASN A 74 -8.67 -19.27 7.86
N ILE A 75 -8.04 -19.02 6.70
CA ILE A 75 -6.98 -18.02 6.54
C ILE A 75 -7.55 -16.85 5.76
N ASN A 76 -7.63 -15.68 6.42
CA ASN A 76 -8.05 -14.45 5.76
C ASN A 76 -6.82 -13.73 5.19
N VAL A 77 -6.92 -13.29 3.94
CA VAL A 77 -5.85 -12.53 3.28
C VAL A 77 -6.46 -11.26 2.70
N ASN A 78 -6.03 -10.11 3.19
CA ASN A 78 -6.51 -8.81 2.74
C ASN A 78 -5.36 -7.85 2.42
N ALA A 79 -5.65 -6.79 1.70
CA ALA A 79 -4.71 -5.71 1.46
C ALA A 79 -5.25 -4.39 1.99
N ILE A 80 -4.35 -3.54 2.47
CA ILE A 80 -4.62 -2.12 2.73
C ILE A 80 -3.95 -1.33 1.60
N ALA A 81 -4.66 -0.34 1.08
CA ALA A 81 -4.14 0.61 0.09
C ALA A 81 -4.08 2.01 0.72
N PRO A 82 -2.96 2.39 1.33
CA PRO A 82 -2.76 3.73 1.86
C PRO A 82 -2.77 4.79 0.78
N GLY A 83 -3.23 5.99 1.13
CA GLY A 83 -3.06 7.19 0.36
C GLY A 83 -1.71 7.87 0.64
N ARG A 84 -1.74 9.17 0.92
CA ARG A 84 -0.53 9.97 1.13
C ARG A 84 -0.22 10.12 2.62
N ILE A 85 0.93 9.59 3.02
CA ILE A 85 1.47 9.68 4.38
C ILE A 85 2.81 10.42 4.31
N TRP A 86 3.03 11.41 5.17
CA TRP A 86 4.32 12.08 5.26
C TRP A 86 5.34 11.17 5.95
N THR A 87 6.07 10.40 5.17
CA THR A 87 7.09 9.45 5.61
C THR A 87 8.42 9.74 4.93
N GLN A 88 9.49 9.03 5.30
CA GLN A 88 10.79 9.13 4.65
C GLN A 88 10.68 8.94 3.13
N PHE A 89 9.84 8.01 2.68
CA PHE A 89 9.57 7.80 1.26
C PHE A 89 9.12 9.09 0.53
N HIS A 90 8.20 9.86 1.12
CA HIS A 90 7.76 11.12 0.51
C HIS A 90 8.82 12.21 0.59
N GLN A 91 9.62 12.23 1.66
CA GLN A 91 10.75 13.16 1.78
C GLN A 91 11.80 12.88 0.73
N ASP A 92 12.18 11.62 0.53
CA ASP A 92 13.16 11.21 -0.48
C ASP A 92 12.65 11.52 -1.89
N TRP A 93 11.39 11.26 -2.16
CA TRP A 93 10.77 11.63 -3.43
C TRP A 93 10.77 13.16 -3.68
N MET A 94 10.52 13.96 -2.65
CA MET A 94 10.62 15.42 -2.78
C MET A 94 12.07 15.87 -2.98
N ASN A 95 13.05 15.22 -2.33
CA ASN A 95 14.48 15.48 -2.53
C ASN A 95 14.91 15.19 -3.97
N GLU A 96 14.45 14.08 -4.54
CA GLU A 96 14.72 13.71 -5.93
C GLU A 96 14.12 14.74 -6.91
N ARG A 97 12.89 15.17 -6.68
CA ARG A 97 12.25 16.21 -7.51
C ARG A 97 13.01 17.53 -7.46
N GLU A 98 13.48 17.96 -6.28
CA GLU A 98 14.30 19.15 -6.11
C GLU A 98 15.62 19.04 -6.88
N ALA A 99 16.30 17.89 -6.78
CA ALA A 99 17.54 17.61 -7.48
C ALA A 99 17.37 17.62 -9.00
N LEU A 100 16.18 17.28 -9.51
CA LEU A 100 15.81 17.33 -10.93
C LEU A 100 15.35 18.73 -11.38
N GLY A 101 15.37 19.73 -10.49
CA GLY A 101 15.01 21.10 -10.80
C GLY A 101 13.50 21.34 -10.92
N ASP A 102 12.65 20.53 -10.25
CA ASP A 102 11.21 20.71 -10.28
C ASP A 102 10.82 22.02 -9.58
N GLU A 103 10.36 23.01 -10.36
CA GLU A 103 9.97 24.34 -9.90
C GLU A 103 8.87 24.33 -8.83
N ALA A 104 8.08 23.24 -8.75
CA ALA A 104 7.08 23.09 -7.71
C ALA A 104 7.70 22.84 -6.33
N VAL A 105 8.95 22.39 -6.27
CA VAL A 105 9.65 21.96 -5.03
C VAL A 105 10.88 22.83 -4.75
N VAL A 106 11.65 23.20 -5.77
CA VAL A 106 12.92 23.94 -5.62
C VAL A 106 12.74 25.18 -4.75
N GLY A 107 13.57 25.29 -3.70
CA GLY A 107 13.60 26.41 -2.78
C GLY A 107 12.37 26.58 -1.89
N LYS A 108 11.51 25.57 -1.80
CA LYS A 108 10.32 25.59 -0.94
C LYS A 108 10.44 24.60 0.23
N GLU A 109 9.72 24.85 1.30
CA GLU A 109 9.60 23.92 2.39
C GLU A 109 8.77 22.69 1.94
N LYS A 110 9.38 21.51 1.99
CA LYS A 110 8.85 20.27 1.37
C LYS A 110 7.54 19.80 1.97
N TYR A 111 7.39 19.96 3.29
CA TYR A 111 6.15 19.61 3.97
C TYR A 111 4.99 20.52 3.55
N GLU A 112 5.25 21.81 3.36
CA GLU A 112 4.25 22.76 2.88
C GLU A 112 3.80 22.44 1.45
N VAL A 113 4.76 22.07 0.57
CA VAL A 113 4.46 21.62 -0.80
C VAL A 113 3.62 20.35 -0.76
N PHE A 114 3.99 19.41 0.10
CA PHE A 114 3.20 18.19 0.31
C PHE A 114 1.79 18.52 0.76
N MET A 115 1.62 19.31 1.81
CA MET A 115 0.31 19.71 2.35
C MET A 115 -0.56 20.45 1.34
N ALA A 116 0.02 21.36 0.56
CA ALA A 116 -0.70 22.05 -0.51
C ALA A 116 -1.23 21.06 -1.56
N SER A 117 -0.41 20.07 -1.93
CA SER A 117 -0.79 19.07 -2.93
C SER A 117 -1.91 18.12 -2.46
N LEU A 118 -2.13 17.98 -1.14
CA LEU A 118 -3.19 17.13 -0.60
C LEU A 118 -4.57 17.73 -0.81
N LYS A 119 -4.69 19.05 -0.63
CA LYS A 119 -5.98 19.75 -0.72
C LYS A 119 -6.65 19.58 -2.09
N GLU A 120 -5.86 19.32 -3.12
CA GLU A 120 -6.34 19.13 -4.49
C GLU A 120 -6.83 17.69 -4.76
N VAL A 121 -6.33 16.72 -3.99
CA VAL A 121 -6.52 15.30 -4.33
C VAL A 121 -7.17 14.46 -3.23
N ILE A 122 -7.17 14.93 -1.98
CA ILE A 122 -7.77 14.21 -0.84
C ILE A 122 -9.00 14.97 -0.34
N PRO A 123 -10.21 14.45 -0.51
CA PRO A 123 -11.45 15.11 -0.04
C PRO A 123 -11.44 15.48 1.44
N MET A 124 -10.83 14.65 2.32
CA MET A 124 -10.69 14.97 3.74
C MET A 124 -9.68 16.08 4.04
N GLY A 125 -8.89 16.55 3.04
CA GLY A 125 -7.97 17.67 3.12
C GLY A 125 -6.78 17.51 4.07
N ARG A 126 -6.49 16.28 4.52
CA ARG A 126 -5.38 15.96 5.43
C ARG A 126 -4.65 14.68 5.01
N PRO A 127 -3.36 14.54 5.33
CA PRO A 127 -2.65 13.28 5.10
C PRO A 127 -3.21 12.17 6.02
N GLN A 128 -2.94 10.94 5.66
CA GLN A 128 -3.07 9.83 6.58
C GLN A 128 -1.85 9.80 7.50
N GLU A 129 -2.06 9.30 8.71
CA GLU A 129 -0.99 8.98 9.65
C GLU A 129 -0.72 7.47 9.64
N PRO A 130 0.49 7.02 10.01
CA PRO A 130 0.78 5.60 10.16
C PRO A 130 -0.21 4.86 11.07
N SER A 131 -0.72 5.54 12.09
CA SER A 131 -1.75 5.05 13.01
C SER A 131 -3.08 4.72 12.34
N ASP A 132 -3.47 5.44 11.28
CA ASP A 132 -4.69 5.14 10.51
C ASP A 132 -4.57 3.76 9.85
N ILE A 133 -3.39 3.48 9.28
CA ILE A 133 -3.10 2.18 8.65
C ILE A 133 -3.00 1.08 9.71
N GLY A 134 -2.31 1.36 10.83
CA GLY A 134 -2.18 0.44 11.95
C GLY A 134 -3.53 0.04 12.55
N SER A 135 -4.43 0.99 12.74
CA SER A 135 -5.78 0.74 13.25
C SER A 135 -6.60 -0.17 12.33
N LEU A 136 -6.53 0.06 11.02
CA LEU A 136 -7.18 -0.80 10.04
C LEU A 136 -6.55 -2.20 10.01
N ALA A 137 -5.22 -2.30 10.13
CA ALA A 137 -4.53 -3.58 10.19
C ALA A 137 -4.95 -4.39 11.43
N VAL A 138 -5.06 -3.75 12.59
CA VAL A 138 -5.55 -4.38 13.82
C VAL A 138 -6.98 -4.89 13.65
N PHE A 139 -7.88 -4.09 13.07
CA PHE A 139 -9.24 -4.53 12.76
C PHE A 139 -9.25 -5.75 11.83
N LEU A 140 -8.50 -5.72 10.74
CA LEU A 140 -8.44 -6.84 9.78
C LEU A 140 -7.80 -8.11 10.39
N ALA A 141 -6.95 -7.96 11.39
CA ALA A 141 -6.35 -9.08 12.13
C ALA A 141 -7.27 -9.68 13.19
N SER A 142 -8.34 -8.97 13.56
CA SER A 142 -9.24 -9.36 14.64
C SER A 142 -10.33 -10.35 14.20
N GLU A 143 -11.07 -10.90 15.15
CA GLU A 143 -12.21 -11.80 14.88
C GLU A 143 -13.42 -11.05 14.32
N GLU A 144 -13.53 -9.73 14.53
CA GLU A 144 -14.58 -8.89 13.96
C GLU A 144 -14.51 -8.87 12.43
N ALA A 145 -13.30 -9.07 11.87
CA ALA A 145 -13.06 -9.14 10.43
C ALA A 145 -13.05 -10.58 9.86
N ARG A 146 -13.52 -11.58 10.60
CA ARG A 146 -13.43 -13.01 10.19
C ARG A 146 -14.07 -13.33 8.84
N ASN A 147 -15.05 -12.56 8.40
CA ASN A 147 -15.71 -12.72 7.09
C ASN A 147 -15.16 -11.78 6.00
N ILE A 148 -14.05 -11.08 6.26
CA ILE A 148 -13.39 -10.21 5.30
C ILE A 148 -12.15 -10.93 4.77
N THR A 149 -12.17 -11.30 3.50
CA THR A 149 -11.01 -11.90 2.82
C THR A 149 -11.00 -11.52 1.33
N GLY A 150 -9.82 -11.41 0.73
CA GLY A 150 -9.63 -11.02 -0.66
C GLY A 150 -9.89 -9.53 -0.94
N GLN A 151 -10.10 -8.73 0.09
CA GLN A 151 -10.43 -7.31 -0.08
C GLN A 151 -9.18 -6.44 -0.11
N THR A 152 -9.29 -5.33 -0.84
CA THR A 152 -8.33 -4.22 -0.80
C THR A 152 -9.06 -2.99 -0.29
N ILE A 153 -8.75 -2.59 0.94
CA ILE A 153 -9.42 -1.47 1.61
C ILE A 153 -8.53 -0.23 1.47
N GLN A 154 -9.07 0.82 0.86
CA GLN A 154 -8.43 2.12 0.80
C GLN A 154 -8.49 2.80 2.17
N CYS A 155 -7.33 3.30 2.62
CA CYS A 155 -7.22 4.18 3.77
C CYS A 155 -6.51 5.45 3.28
N ASP A 156 -7.27 6.35 2.63
CA ASP A 156 -6.72 7.39 1.77
C ASP A 156 -7.45 8.75 1.85
N GLY A 157 -8.39 8.89 2.78
CA GLY A 157 -9.18 10.12 2.95
C GLY A 157 -10.10 10.44 1.77
N GLY A 158 -10.48 9.41 0.99
CA GLY A 158 -11.35 9.53 -0.18
C GLY A 158 -10.61 9.91 -1.47
N GLN A 159 -9.30 9.73 -1.52
CA GLN A 159 -8.49 10.04 -2.71
C GLN A 159 -8.90 9.17 -3.90
N VAL A 160 -9.22 7.90 -3.68
CA VAL A 160 -9.64 6.95 -4.71
C VAL A 160 -10.90 6.22 -4.24
N MET A 161 -12.01 6.41 -4.94
CA MET A 161 -13.32 5.82 -4.64
C MET A 161 -13.69 4.83 -5.74
N VAL A 162 -13.32 3.55 -5.58
CA VAL A 162 -13.57 2.45 -6.52
C VAL A 162 -13.92 1.17 -5.79
#